data_a707a1055ed18b4b6ed5ac30ba8d122d
#
_entry.id   a707a1055ed18b4b6ed5ac30ba8d122d
#
_cell.length_a   1.000
_cell.length_b   1.000
_cell.length_c   1.000
_cell.angle_alpha   90.00
_cell.angle_beta   90.00
_cell.angle_gamma   90.00
#
_symmetry.space_group_name_H-M   'P 1'
#
loop_
_entity.id
_entity.type
_entity.pdbx_description
1 polymer ?
#
loop_
_entity_poly.entity_id
_entity_poly.type
_entity_poly.pdbx_seq_one_letter_code
_entity_poly.pdbx_strand_id
1 'polypeptide(L)'
;MIRVISYNLRKNRAITELVELAKTPDLDALCLQECIASELPAEIGNLHLADSTKRNRLGLAVYYRKDRYEQVSSRSFELKKSLHDLIFSPTPERLVGAKLVDRKSGHELVLASFHAAPLTALNSLRRKQIAAAHELLQELGSGAPILMIGDYNYPLFQENLSDKVAKSGYDLTLSDRRTYTAYKFFRGHFDFVTSQGFTIQDVETLPRGSSDHIPILVTAGYGAPSSVEAA
;
A
#
# COMPACT_ATOMS: atom_id res chain seq x y z
N MET A 1 -10.36 14.24 -4.27
CA MET A 1 -10.28 12.77 -4.49
C MET A 1 -8.88 12.39 -4.91
N ILE A 2 -8.41 11.22 -4.52
CA ILE A 2 -7.15 10.58 -4.96
C ILE A 2 -7.47 9.18 -5.51
N ARG A 3 -6.80 8.79 -6.61
CA ARG A 3 -6.93 7.47 -7.23
C ARG A 3 -5.58 6.77 -7.23
N VAL A 4 -5.50 5.61 -6.61
CA VAL A 4 -4.26 4.88 -6.37
C VAL A 4 -4.41 3.42 -6.81
N ILE A 5 -3.49 2.93 -7.63
CA ILE A 5 -3.41 1.50 -7.93
C ILE A 5 -2.39 0.85 -7.00
N SER A 6 -2.74 -0.31 -6.44
CA SER A 6 -1.79 -1.20 -5.78
C SER A 6 -1.65 -2.50 -6.55
N TYR A 7 -0.40 -2.97 -6.71
CA TYR A 7 -0.13 -4.18 -7.46
C TYR A 7 1.10 -4.94 -6.93
N ASN A 8 0.89 -6.19 -6.50
CA ASN A 8 1.99 -7.12 -6.24
C ASN A 8 2.46 -7.71 -7.59
N LEU A 9 3.71 -7.43 -7.97
CA LEU A 9 4.28 -7.76 -9.28
C LEU A 9 4.75 -9.21 -9.42
N ARG A 10 4.53 -10.05 -8.41
CA ARG A 10 4.95 -11.46 -8.42
C ARG A 10 6.41 -11.61 -8.86
N LYS A 11 7.34 -11.22 -8.01
CA LYS A 11 8.77 -11.28 -8.32
C LYS A 11 9.15 -10.54 -9.61
N ASN A 12 8.61 -9.34 -9.76
CA ASN A 12 8.81 -8.44 -10.91
C ASN A 12 8.25 -8.94 -12.26
N ARG A 13 7.47 -10.02 -12.30
CA ARG A 13 6.97 -10.59 -13.57
C ARG A 13 6.00 -9.66 -14.29
N ALA A 14 5.21 -8.90 -13.55
CA ALA A 14 4.21 -7.99 -14.10
C ALA A 14 4.75 -6.57 -14.35
N ILE A 15 6.06 -6.36 -14.33
CA ILE A 15 6.67 -5.02 -14.47
C ILE A 15 6.28 -4.31 -15.78
N THR A 16 6.13 -5.06 -16.87
CA THR A 16 5.77 -4.50 -18.18
C THR A 16 4.34 -3.96 -18.25
N GLU A 17 3.47 -4.37 -17.32
CA GLU A 17 2.08 -3.93 -17.25
C GLU A 17 1.93 -2.52 -16.65
N LEU A 18 2.96 -2.02 -15.96
CA LEU A 18 2.91 -0.73 -15.29
C LEU A 18 2.68 0.45 -16.24
N VAL A 19 3.19 0.36 -17.47
CA VAL A 19 2.99 1.40 -18.50
C VAL A 19 1.52 1.50 -18.89
N GLU A 20 0.82 0.37 -18.97
CA GLU A 20 -0.62 0.35 -19.30
C GLU A 20 -1.45 0.80 -18.10
N LEU A 21 -1.12 0.34 -16.90
CA LEU A 21 -1.78 0.78 -15.67
C LEU A 21 -1.64 2.29 -15.44
N ALA A 22 -0.49 2.88 -15.80
CA ALA A 22 -0.27 4.32 -15.69
C ALA A 22 -1.16 5.17 -16.63
N LYS A 23 -1.79 4.56 -17.65
CA LYS A 23 -2.77 5.22 -18.53
C LYS A 23 -4.17 5.30 -17.92
N THR A 24 -4.40 4.68 -16.76
CA THR A 24 -5.69 4.77 -16.05
C THR A 24 -6.07 6.25 -15.87
N PRO A 25 -7.27 6.67 -16.31
CA PRO A 25 -7.68 8.06 -16.20
C PRO A 25 -7.60 8.57 -14.77
N ASP A 26 -7.06 9.77 -14.61
CA ASP A 26 -6.91 10.44 -13.31
C ASP A 26 -6.16 9.65 -12.24
N LEU A 27 -5.29 8.74 -12.66
CA LEU A 27 -4.44 8.02 -11.73
C LEU A 27 -3.45 8.97 -11.06
N ASP A 28 -3.42 8.92 -9.75
CA ASP A 28 -2.58 9.79 -8.92
C ASP A 28 -1.32 9.11 -8.42
N ALA A 29 -1.37 7.78 -8.23
CA ALA A 29 -0.22 7.06 -7.68
C ALA A 29 -0.27 5.55 -7.96
N LEU A 30 0.92 4.90 -7.83
CA LEU A 30 1.09 3.45 -7.81
C LEU A 30 1.80 3.03 -6.51
N CYS A 31 1.28 2.00 -5.86
CA CYS A 31 1.90 1.30 -4.73
C CYS A 31 2.27 -0.12 -5.16
N LEU A 32 3.55 -0.42 -5.28
CA LEU A 32 4.04 -1.68 -5.84
C LEU A 32 4.62 -2.59 -4.76
N GLN A 33 4.42 -3.89 -4.91
CA GLN A 33 5.00 -4.93 -4.08
C GLN A 33 5.72 -5.97 -4.96
N GLU A 34 6.69 -6.67 -4.40
CA GLU A 34 7.53 -7.65 -5.06
C GLU A 34 8.24 -7.14 -6.34
N CYS A 35 8.61 -5.86 -6.36
CA CYS A 35 9.41 -5.27 -7.44
C CYS A 35 10.91 -5.45 -7.19
N ILE A 36 11.72 -5.42 -8.26
CA ILE A 36 13.18 -5.30 -8.19
C ILE A 36 13.50 -3.80 -8.23
N ALA A 37 13.85 -3.23 -7.08
CA ALA A 37 14.01 -1.78 -6.93
C ALA A 37 15.03 -1.17 -7.89
N SER A 38 16.12 -1.89 -8.23
CA SER A 38 17.14 -1.43 -9.18
C SER A 38 16.69 -1.43 -10.65
N GLU A 39 15.57 -2.09 -10.96
CA GLU A 39 15.01 -2.16 -12.33
C GLU A 39 13.83 -1.19 -12.51
N LEU A 40 13.42 -0.51 -11.43
CA LEU A 40 12.31 0.43 -11.50
C LEU A 40 12.75 1.71 -12.25
N PRO A 41 11.97 2.14 -13.26
CA PRO A 41 12.23 3.41 -13.93
C PRO A 41 11.94 4.58 -12.98
N ALA A 42 12.64 5.69 -13.16
CA ALA A 42 12.38 6.92 -12.41
C ALA A 42 10.97 7.48 -12.67
N GLU A 43 10.42 7.17 -13.85
CA GLU A 43 9.10 7.65 -14.30
C GLU A 43 8.34 6.54 -15.02
N ILE A 44 7.01 6.49 -14.82
CA ILE A 44 6.06 5.61 -15.53
C ILE A 44 4.91 6.50 -16.00
N GLY A 45 4.90 6.89 -17.28
CA GLY A 45 3.95 7.89 -17.76
C GLY A 45 4.12 9.22 -17.01
N ASN A 46 3.07 9.71 -16.37
CA ASN A 46 3.08 10.95 -15.56
C ASN A 46 3.46 10.71 -14.09
N LEU A 47 3.79 9.48 -13.74
CA LEU A 47 4.09 9.10 -12.37
C LEU A 47 5.60 9.07 -12.14
N HIS A 48 6.06 9.69 -11.07
CA HIS A 48 7.45 9.76 -10.65
C HIS A 48 7.67 8.89 -9.42
N LEU A 49 8.80 8.20 -9.36
CA LEU A 49 9.19 7.39 -8.21
C LEU A 49 9.45 8.29 -7.00
N ALA A 50 8.62 8.16 -5.96
CA ALA A 50 8.87 8.84 -4.69
C ALA A 50 9.98 8.16 -3.91
N ASP A 51 9.87 6.84 -3.73
CA ASP A 51 10.87 6.03 -3.05
C ASP A 51 10.64 4.54 -3.31
N SER A 52 11.66 3.74 -2.99
CA SER A 52 11.62 2.29 -3.03
C SER A 52 12.51 1.70 -1.93
N THR A 53 12.27 0.44 -1.59
CA THR A 53 13.14 -0.30 -0.66
C THR A 53 14.58 -0.40 -1.20
N LYS A 54 15.57 -0.41 -0.30
CA LYS A 54 16.99 -0.38 -0.66
C LYS A 54 17.68 -1.73 -0.43
N ARG A 55 17.19 -2.51 0.53
CA ARG A 55 17.88 -3.72 1.03
C ARG A 55 17.16 -5.02 0.68
N ASN A 56 15.97 -4.95 0.13
CA ASN A 56 15.21 -6.12 -0.25
C ASN A 56 15.59 -6.59 -1.66
N ARG A 57 15.72 -7.90 -1.82
CA ARG A 57 15.79 -8.51 -3.17
C ARG A 57 14.52 -8.23 -3.97
N LEU A 58 13.35 -8.37 -3.32
CA LEU A 58 12.05 -8.01 -3.84
C LEU A 58 11.45 -6.98 -2.90
N GLY A 59 11.22 -5.80 -3.42
CA GLY A 59 10.90 -4.65 -2.62
C GLY A 59 9.54 -4.06 -2.88
N LEU A 60 9.40 -2.86 -2.39
CA LEU A 60 8.23 -1.99 -2.48
C LEU A 60 8.63 -0.71 -3.19
N ALA A 61 7.65 -0.07 -3.83
CA ALA A 61 7.81 1.27 -4.36
C ALA A 61 6.52 2.07 -4.28
N VAL A 62 6.67 3.39 -4.24
CA VAL A 62 5.58 4.36 -4.35
C VAL A 62 5.90 5.31 -5.47
N TYR A 63 4.97 5.44 -6.42
CA TYR A 63 4.99 6.46 -7.48
C TYR A 63 3.84 7.43 -7.27
N TYR A 64 4.03 8.68 -7.65
CA TYR A 64 3.02 9.73 -7.54
C TYR A 64 3.02 10.64 -8.77
N ARG A 65 1.90 11.28 -9.05
CA ARG A 65 1.73 12.23 -10.15
C ARG A 65 2.32 13.59 -9.81
N LYS A 66 3.48 13.93 -10.40
CA LYS A 66 4.29 15.10 -10.07
C LYS A 66 3.64 16.44 -10.46
N ASP A 67 2.82 16.47 -11.49
CA ASP A 67 2.07 17.68 -11.88
C ASP A 67 1.01 18.07 -10.84
N ARG A 68 0.50 17.08 -10.09
CA ARG A 68 -0.50 17.28 -9.04
C ARG A 68 0.10 17.38 -7.64
N TYR A 69 1.11 16.58 -7.33
CA TYR A 69 1.67 16.51 -5.99
C TYR A 69 3.11 16.98 -5.93
N GLU A 70 3.50 17.46 -4.76
CA GLU A 70 4.88 17.71 -4.38
C GLU A 70 5.30 16.74 -3.28
N GLN A 71 6.44 16.11 -3.44
CA GLN A 71 6.98 15.22 -2.40
C GLN A 71 7.71 16.06 -1.34
N VAL A 72 7.27 15.92 -0.10
CA VAL A 72 7.89 16.55 1.07
C VAL A 72 9.00 15.66 1.63
N SER A 73 8.67 14.39 1.83
CA SER A 73 9.60 13.39 2.35
C SER A 73 9.15 11.98 1.96
N SER A 74 10.08 11.03 2.02
CA SER A 74 9.78 9.62 1.86
C SER A 74 10.73 8.78 2.69
N ARG A 75 10.29 7.58 3.05
CA ARG A 75 11.10 6.64 3.82
C ARG A 75 10.65 5.20 3.62
N SER A 76 11.62 4.28 3.54
CA SER A 76 11.40 2.86 3.72
C SER A 76 11.58 2.48 5.19
N PHE A 77 10.77 1.55 5.69
CA PHE A 77 10.78 1.14 7.09
C PHE A 77 10.95 -0.37 7.22
N GLU A 78 11.80 -0.76 8.16
CA GLU A 78 11.91 -2.13 8.59
C GLU A 78 10.81 -2.45 9.59
N LEU A 79 10.20 -3.62 9.42
CA LEU A 79 9.24 -4.16 10.37
C LEU A 79 9.75 -5.47 10.95
N LYS A 80 9.09 -5.95 12.01
CA LYS A 80 9.46 -7.20 12.68
C LYS A 80 9.54 -8.35 11.67
N LYS A 81 10.67 -9.04 11.63
CA LYS A 81 10.97 -10.14 10.70
C LYS A 81 10.22 -11.41 11.07
N SER A 82 9.79 -12.18 10.06
CA SER A 82 9.36 -13.56 10.24
C SER A 82 10.57 -14.51 10.30
N LEU A 83 10.37 -15.75 10.75
CA LEU A 83 11.42 -16.78 10.67
C LEU A 83 11.85 -17.03 9.22
N HIS A 84 10.92 -16.96 8.28
CA HIS A 84 11.23 -17.05 6.85
C HIS A 84 12.17 -15.94 6.38
N ASP A 85 11.93 -14.70 6.82
CA ASP A 85 12.79 -13.55 6.48
C ASP A 85 14.20 -13.67 7.09
N LEU A 86 14.33 -14.37 8.21
CA LEU A 86 15.62 -14.56 8.86
C LEU A 86 16.47 -15.63 8.17
N ILE A 87 15.86 -16.67 7.57
CA ILE A 87 16.55 -17.86 7.10
C ILE A 87 16.67 -17.89 5.57
N PHE A 88 15.58 -17.58 4.84
CA PHE A 88 15.49 -17.87 3.41
C PHE A 88 15.62 -16.66 2.50
N SER A 89 15.10 -15.51 2.89
CA SER A 89 15.11 -14.32 2.04
C SER A 89 14.91 -13.07 2.90
N PRO A 90 15.99 -12.38 3.28
CA PRO A 90 15.87 -11.15 4.07
C PRO A 90 15.05 -10.11 3.33
N THR A 91 13.86 -9.81 3.85
CA THR A 91 13.02 -8.71 3.39
C THR A 91 12.67 -7.82 4.59
N PRO A 92 13.65 -7.08 5.11
CA PRO A 92 13.45 -6.27 6.32
C PRO A 92 12.49 -5.10 6.08
N GLU A 93 12.56 -4.48 4.92
CA GLU A 93 11.76 -3.30 4.56
C GLU A 93 10.41 -3.74 4.01
N ARG A 94 9.35 -3.58 4.81
CA ARG A 94 7.99 -4.02 4.47
C ARG A 94 7.00 -2.88 4.31
N LEU A 95 7.49 -1.65 4.37
CA LEU A 95 6.70 -0.44 4.23
C LEU A 95 7.54 0.62 3.54
N VAL A 96 6.97 1.29 2.54
CA VAL A 96 7.48 2.53 1.95
C VAL A 96 6.39 3.57 2.06
N GLY A 97 6.68 4.69 2.70
CA GLY A 97 5.78 5.82 2.84
C GLY A 97 6.32 7.07 2.15
N ALA A 98 5.45 7.85 1.53
CA ALA A 98 5.74 9.16 0.96
C ALA A 98 4.75 10.19 1.49
N LYS A 99 5.25 11.28 2.08
CA LYS A 99 4.47 12.45 2.43
C LYS A 99 4.44 13.39 1.24
N LEU A 100 3.23 13.70 0.79
CA LEU A 100 2.95 14.49 -0.39
C LEU A 100 2.09 15.71 -0.03
N VAL A 101 2.19 16.77 -0.84
CA VAL A 101 1.30 17.94 -0.79
C VAL A 101 0.58 18.04 -2.13
N ASP A 102 -0.75 18.10 -2.12
CA ASP A 102 -1.55 18.41 -3.31
C ASP A 102 -1.36 19.88 -3.67
N ARG A 103 -0.73 20.15 -4.82
CA ARG A 103 -0.36 21.50 -5.28
C ARG A 103 -1.57 22.42 -5.46
N LYS A 104 -2.74 21.84 -5.71
CA LYS A 104 -3.96 22.61 -5.97
C LYS A 104 -4.66 23.04 -4.68
N SER A 105 -4.71 22.16 -3.69
CA SER A 105 -5.44 22.39 -2.45
C SER A 105 -4.54 22.74 -1.26
N GLY A 106 -3.24 22.46 -1.35
CA GLY A 106 -2.29 22.58 -0.25
C GLY A 106 -2.44 21.47 0.81
N HIS A 107 -3.35 20.49 0.62
CA HIS A 107 -3.53 19.42 1.57
C HIS A 107 -2.34 18.46 1.57
N GLU A 108 -1.83 18.19 2.75
CA GLU A 108 -0.85 17.13 2.97
C GLU A 108 -1.53 15.76 3.03
N LEU A 109 -0.82 14.73 2.62
CA LEU A 109 -1.21 13.33 2.76
C LEU A 109 0.00 12.42 2.87
N VAL A 110 -0.20 11.24 3.43
CA VAL A 110 0.77 10.15 3.36
C VAL A 110 0.20 9.02 2.54
N LEU A 111 0.95 8.59 1.54
CA LEU A 111 0.68 7.42 0.73
C LEU A 111 1.73 6.35 1.03
N ALA A 112 1.30 5.10 1.20
CA ALA A 112 2.23 4.03 1.54
C ALA A 112 1.92 2.72 0.81
N SER A 113 3.00 2.06 0.36
CA SER A 113 3.00 0.67 -0.12
C SER A 113 3.43 -0.26 1.01
N PHE A 114 2.62 -1.28 1.28
CA PHE A 114 2.82 -2.25 2.36
C PHE A 114 2.84 -3.69 1.84
N HIS A 115 3.72 -4.53 2.42
CA HIS A 115 3.73 -5.96 2.15
C HIS A 115 4.02 -6.74 3.43
N ALA A 116 3.01 -7.36 3.99
CA ALA A 116 3.10 -8.13 5.21
C ALA A 116 3.94 -9.41 5.05
N ALA A 117 4.28 -10.05 6.16
CA ALA A 117 4.92 -11.35 6.17
C ALA A 117 4.09 -12.39 5.42
N PRO A 118 4.74 -13.36 4.72
CA PRO A 118 4.06 -14.34 3.88
C PRO A 118 3.11 -15.23 4.68
N LEU A 119 2.25 -16.00 3.98
CA LEU A 119 1.25 -16.89 4.60
C LEU A 119 1.83 -17.93 5.57
N THR A 120 3.09 -18.30 5.38
CA THR A 120 3.82 -19.19 6.29
C THR A 120 4.05 -18.60 7.69
N ALA A 121 3.94 -17.27 7.83
CA ALA A 121 4.03 -16.60 9.12
C ALA A 121 2.68 -16.63 9.87
N LEU A 122 2.72 -16.42 11.17
CA LEU A 122 1.52 -16.35 12.00
C LEU A 122 0.75 -15.03 11.77
N ASN A 123 -0.58 -15.10 11.83
CA ASN A 123 -1.45 -13.92 11.78
C ASN A 123 -1.10 -12.88 12.88
N SER A 124 -0.63 -13.34 14.05
CA SER A 124 -0.18 -12.45 15.13
C SER A 124 0.99 -11.56 14.73
N LEU A 125 1.92 -12.09 13.92
CA LEU A 125 3.04 -11.30 13.40
C LEU A 125 2.54 -10.25 12.39
N ARG A 126 1.69 -10.65 11.43
CA ARG A 126 1.11 -9.71 10.45
C ARG A 126 0.36 -8.57 11.13
N ARG A 127 -0.45 -8.87 12.15
CA ARG A 127 -1.13 -7.83 12.95
C ARG A 127 -0.16 -6.87 13.63
N LYS A 128 0.96 -7.38 14.17
CA LYS A 128 2.02 -6.52 14.76
C LYS A 128 2.70 -5.66 13.70
N GLN A 129 2.94 -6.21 12.50
CA GLN A 129 3.50 -5.44 11.39
C GLN A 129 2.56 -4.33 10.93
N ILE A 130 1.26 -4.60 10.84
CA ILE A 130 0.24 -3.61 10.47
C ILE A 130 0.19 -2.48 11.51
N ALA A 131 0.12 -2.81 12.80
CA ALA A 131 0.10 -1.82 13.86
C ALA A 131 1.36 -0.94 13.86
N ALA A 132 2.54 -1.55 13.77
CA ALA A 132 3.80 -0.81 13.69
C ALA A 132 3.89 0.06 12.43
N ALA A 133 3.36 -0.42 11.28
CA ALA A 133 3.29 0.39 10.06
C ALA A 133 2.41 1.63 10.26
N HIS A 134 1.24 1.49 10.91
CA HIS A 134 0.37 2.61 11.22
C HIS A 134 1.06 3.67 12.10
N GLU A 135 1.74 3.25 13.17
CA GLU A 135 2.51 4.15 14.06
C GLU A 135 3.59 4.92 13.27
N LEU A 136 4.39 4.21 12.47
CA LEU A 136 5.46 4.83 11.66
C LEU A 136 4.91 5.82 10.61
N LEU A 137 3.74 5.54 10.02
CA LEU A 137 3.11 6.45 9.08
C LEU A 137 2.49 7.66 9.76
N GLN A 138 1.97 7.52 10.98
CA GLN A 138 1.50 8.65 11.79
C GLN A 138 2.67 9.59 12.14
N GLU A 139 3.83 9.04 12.49
CA GLU A 139 5.06 9.83 12.72
C GLU A 139 5.49 10.56 11.43
N LEU A 140 5.50 9.87 10.28
CA LEU A 140 5.85 10.48 8.99
C LEU A 140 4.86 11.58 8.59
N GLY A 141 3.57 11.35 8.83
CA GLY A 141 2.47 12.24 8.43
C GLY A 141 2.31 13.47 9.31
N SER A 142 2.68 13.40 10.60
CA SER A 142 2.47 14.50 11.57
C SER A 142 1.02 15.03 11.57
N GLY A 143 0.04 14.12 11.54
CA GLY A 143 -1.40 14.43 11.53
C GLY A 143 -2.05 14.53 10.14
N ALA A 144 -1.29 14.41 9.06
CA ALA A 144 -1.86 14.34 7.71
C ALA A 144 -2.68 13.06 7.50
N PRO A 145 -3.71 13.07 6.63
CA PRO A 145 -4.43 11.86 6.23
C PRO A 145 -3.49 10.80 5.64
N ILE A 146 -3.74 9.53 5.96
CA ILE A 146 -2.88 8.41 5.61
C ILE A 146 -3.66 7.37 4.81
N LEU A 147 -3.06 6.89 3.72
CA LEU A 147 -3.56 5.82 2.88
C LEU A 147 -2.47 4.76 2.73
N MET A 148 -2.63 3.61 3.37
CA MET A 148 -1.72 2.46 3.26
C MET A 148 -2.39 1.36 2.45
N ILE A 149 -1.78 0.98 1.33
CA ILE A 149 -2.33 0.02 0.38
C ILE A 149 -1.29 -1.05 0.10
N GLY A 150 -1.71 -2.29 -0.13
CA GLY A 150 -0.78 -3.33 -0.54
C GLY A 150 -1.24 -4.74 -0.24
N ASP A 151 -0.27 -5.67 -0.24
CA ASP A 151 -0.47 -7.07 0.08
C ASP A 151 -0.32 -7.32 1.59
N TYR A 152 -1.44 -7.48 2.26
CA TYR A 152 -1.48 -7.75 3.70
C TYR A 152 -1.30 -9.22 4.06
N ASN A 153 -1.32 -10.12 3.07
CA ASN A 153 -1.21 -11.56 3.30
C ASN A 153 -2.17 -12.09 4.40
N TYR A 154 -3.38 -11.50 4.49
CA TYR A 154 -4.33 -11.76 5.57
C TYR A 154 -5.71 -12.20 5.04
N PRO A 155 -5.81 -13.40 4.42
CA PRO A 155 -7.02 -13.83 3.72
C PRO A 155 -8.16 -14.31 4.63
N LEU A 156 -7.86 -14.60 5.91
CA LEU A 156 -8.79 -15.21 6.86
C LEU A 156 -8.91 -14.36 8.12
N PHE A 157 -10.09 -14.42 8.79
CA PHE A 157 -10.36 -13.72 10.05
C PHE A 157 -10.26 -12.19 9.95
N GLN A 158 -10.78 -11.64 8.85
CA GLN A 158 -10.71 -10.20 8.57
C GLN A 158 -11.48 -9.35 9.59
N GLU A 159 -12.56 -9.85 10.17
CA GLU A 159 -13.31 -9.20 11.27
C GLU A 159 -12.39 -8.90 12.45
N ASN A 160 -11.60 -9.88 12.91
CA ASN A 160 -10.62 -9.68 13.98
C ASN A 160 -9.51 -8.68 13.60
N LEU A 161 -9.22 -8.51 12.30
CA LEU A 161 -8.27 -7.52 11.82
C LEU A 161 -8.90 -6.14 11.82
N SER A 162 -10.14 -6.02 11.35
CA SER A 162 -10.89 -4.76 11.32
C SER A 162 -10.97 -4.12 12.71
N ASP A 163 -11.36 -4.89 13.73
CA ASP A 163 -11.40 -4.42 15.12
C ASP A 163 -10.06 -3.92 15.64
N LYS A 164 -8.96 -4.53 15.21
CA LYS A 164 -7.61 -4.12 15.62
C LYS A 164 -7.12 -2.90 14.87
N VAL A 165 -7.44 -2.80 13.59
CA VAL A 165 -7.16 -1.64 12.74
C VAL A 165 -7.91 -0.43 13.30
N ALA A 166 -9.19 -0.58 13.64
CA ALA A 166 -10.00 0.47 14.25
C ALA A 166 -9.41 0.99 15.58
N LYS A 167 -8.84 0.10 16.41
CA LYS A 167 -8.15 0.49 17.66
C LYS A 167 -6.89 1.34 17.44
N SER A 168 -6.27 1.29 16.27
CA SER A 168 -5.16 2.18 15.90
C SER A 168 -5.63 3.45 15.19
N GLY A 169 -6.94 3.72 15.13
CA GLY A 169 -7.51 4.91 14.52
C GLY A 169 -7.58 4.85 12.99
N TYR A 170 -7.53 3.64 12.42
CA TYR A 170 -7.64 3.42 10.97
C TYR A 170 -8.92 2.67 10.62
N ASP A 171 -9.42 2.93 9.42
CA ASP A 171 -10.46 2.14 8.77
C ASP A 171 -9.83 1.10 7.86
N LEU A 172 -10.47 -0.07 7.72
CA LEU A 172 -10.09 -1.13 6.80
C LEU A 172 -11.17 -1.29 5.73
N THR A 173 -10.78 -1.23 4.45
CA THR A 173 -11.68 -1.47 3.33
C THR A 173 -11.11 -2.54 2.40
N LEU A 174 -11.91 -3.56 2.14
CA LEU A 174 -11.56 -4.67 1.25
C LEU A 174 -11.87 -4.30 -0.20
N SER A 175 -11.19 -4.98 -1.13
CA SER A 175 -11.53 -4.95 -2.55
C SER A 175 -12.90 -5.58 -2.84
N ASP A 176 -13.55 -5.17 -3.94
CA ASP A 176 -14.84 -5.70 -4.41
C ASP A 176 -14.80 -7.22 -4.65
N ARG A 177 -13.63 -7.76 -5.03
CA ARG A 177 -13.39 -9.18 -5.31
C ARG A 177 -12.11 -9.67 -4.66
N ARG A 178 -11.98 -10.98 -4.61
CA ARG A 178 -10.77 -11.67 -4.15
C ARG A 178 -9.61 -11.37 -5.09
N THR A 179 -8.45 -10.98 -4.55
CA THR A 179 -7.30 -10.50 -5.33
C THR A 179 -6.24 -11.57 -5.60
N TYR A 180 -6.22 -12.68 -4.85
CA TYR A 180 -5.23 -13.74 -5.01
C TYR A 180 -5.77 -14.96 -5.76
N THR A 181 -5.00 -15.44 -6.74
CA THR A 181 -5.48 -16.44 -7.71
C THR A 181 -4.61 -17.69 -7.86
N ALA A 182 -3.42 -17.75 -7.21
CA ALA A 182 -2.48 -18.85 -7.42
C ALA A 182 -2.96 -20.19 -6.90
N TYR A 183 -3.71 -20.25 -5.81
CA TYR A 183 -4.18 -21.50 -5.22
C TYR A 183 -5.71 -21.60 -5.25
N LYS A 184 -6.24 -22.67 -5.82
CA LYS A 184 -7.69 -22.90 -5.90
C LYS A 184 -8.39 -22.87 -4.54
N PHE A 185 -7.69 -23.26 -3.46
CA PHE A 185 -8.23 -23.37 -2.10
C PHE A 185 -7.97 -22.15 -1.22
N PHE A 186 -7.04 -21.26 -1.59
CA PHE A 186 -6.70 -20.04 -0.84
C PHE A 186 -7.07 -18.78 -1.63
N ARG A 187 -8.35 -18.65 -1.95
CA ARG A 187 -8.87 -17.45 -2.58
C ARG A 187 -9.33 -16.49 -1.50
N GLY A 188 -8.68 -15.33 -1.39
CA GLY A 188 -8.99 -14.31 -0.40
C GLY A 188 -8.72 -12.89 -0.87
N HIS A 189 -9.12 -11.92 -0.06
CA HIS A 189 -8.71 -10.53 -0.19
C HIS A 189 -7.35 -10.37 0.47
N PHE A 190 -6.28 -10.45 -0.32
CA PHE A 190 -4.91 -10.27 0.14
C PHE A 190 -4.50 -8.81 0.05
N ASP A 191 -4.99 -8.15 -0.99
CA ASP A 191 -4.71 -6.76 -1.31
C ASP A 191 -5.92 -5.92 -0.89
N PHE A 192 -5.68 -4.96 -0.01
CA PHE A 192 -6.71 -4.07 0.50
C PHE A 192 -6.09 -2.76 1.00
N VAL A 193 -6.89 -1.89 1.58
CA VAL A 193 -6.48 -0.59 2.07
C VAL A 193 -6.80 -0.42 3.55
N THR A 194 -5.89 0.25 4.28
CA THR A 194 -6.21 0.87 5.56
C THR A 194 -6.00 2.37 5.46
N SER A 195 -6.87 3.16 6.06
CA SER A 195 -6.86 4.61 5.94
C SER A 195 -7.16 5.32 7.24
N GLN A 196 -6.60 6.50 7.39
CA GLN A 196 -6.92 7.46 8.46
C GLN A 196 -7.13 8.84 7.82
N GLY A 197 -8.24 9.51 8.12
CA GLY A 197 -8.56 10.82 7.56
C GLY A 197 -8.94 10.81 6.08
N PHE A 198 -9.18 9.62 5.50
CA PHE A 198 -9.77 9.44 4.17
C PHE A 198 -11.12 8.73 4.27
N THR A 199 -12.03 9.09 3.37
CA THR A 199 -13.24 8.32 3.10
C THR A 199 -13.00 7.48 1.85
N ILE A 200 -12.93 6.17 1.98
CA ILE A 200 -12.79 5.26 0.85
C ILE A 200 -14.14 5.16 0.14
N GLN A 201 -14.18 5.51 -1.13
CA GLN A 201 -15.39 5.46 -1.95
C GLN A 201 -15.51 4.11 -2.66
N ASP A 202 -14.39 3.58 -3.14
CA ASP A 202 -14.34 2.32 -3.85
C ASP A 202 -12.96 1.67 -3.78
N VAL A 203 -12.94 0.31 -3.82
CA VAL A 203 -11.74 -0.52 -3.96
C VAL A 203 -12.03 -1.58 -5.02
N GLU A 204 -11.79 -1.22 -6.26
CA GLU A 204 -12.11 -1.99 -7.46
C GLU A 204 -10.95 -2.88 -7.89
N THR A 205 -11.24 -4.15 -8.24
CA THR A 205 -10.26 -5.01 -8.89
C THR A 205 -10.17 -4.68 -10.38
N LEU A 206 -8.96 -4.49 -10.88
CA LEU A 206 -8.69 -4.26 -12.30
C LEU A 206 -8.58 -5.58 -13.07
N PRO A 207 -8.49 -5.56 -14.41
CA PRO A 207 -8.25 -6.76 -15.21
C PRO A 207 -7.00 -7.51 -14.74
N ARG A 208 -7.11 -8.84 -14.69
CA ARG A 208 -6.01 -9.71 -14.28
C ARG A 208 -4.87 -9.65 -15.29
N GLY A 209 -3.66 -9.43 -14.79
CA GLY A 209 -2.41 -9.51 -15.55
C GLY A 209 -1.65 -10.83 -15.37
N SER A 210 -0.33 -10.78 -15.52
CA SER A 210 0.60 -11.92 -15.41
C SER A 210 0.96 -12.29 -13.96
N SER A 211 0.59 -11.43 -12.99
CA SER A 211 0.74 -11.74 -11.58
C SER A 211 -0.27 -12.77 -11.09
N ASP A 212 0.01 -13.42 -9.95
CA ASP A 212 -0.98 -14.19 -9.19
C ASP A 212 -1.85 -13.31 -8.27
N HIS A 213 -1.53 -12.03 -8.16
CA HIS A 213 -2.39 -11.02 -7.60
C HIS A 213 -3.12 -10.25 -8.70
N ILE A 214 -4.31 -9.77 -8.39
CA ILE A 214 -5.09 -8.86 -9.24
C ILE A 214 -4.83 -7.44 -8.73
N PRO A 215 -4.46 -6.47 -9.59
CA PRO A 215 -4.28 -5.10 -9.13
C PRO A 215 -5.60 -4.52 -8.65
N ILE A 216 -5.55 -3.65 -7.64
CA ILE A 216 -6.71 -2.93 -7.11
C ILE A 216 -6.55 -1.43 -7.37
N LEU A 217 -7.66 -0.78 -7.73
CA LEU A 217 -7.78 0.67 -7.83
C LEU A 217 -8.60 1.18 -6.64
N VAL A 218 -7.99 2.02 -5.84
CA VAL A 218 -8.61 2.67 -4.70
C VAL A 218 -8.98 4.10 -5.08
N THR A 219 -10.24 4.48 -4.86
CA THR A 219 -10.73 5.85 -4.96
C THR A 219 -11.08 6.37 -3.57
N ALA A 220 -10.41 7.44 -3.14
CA ALA A 220 -10.57 8.00 -1.82
C ALA A 220 -10.78 9.52 -1.85
N GLY A 221 -11.65 10.02 -0.99
CA GLY A 221 -11.82 11.45 -0.70
C GLY A 221 -11.15 11.81 0.62
N TYR A 222 -10.73 13.06 0.78
CA TYR A 222 -10.35 13.56 2.10
C TYR A 222 -11.60 13.50 3.01
N GLY A 223 -11.48 12.83 4.15
CA GLY A 223 -12.51 12.83 5.19
C GLY A 223 -12.73 14.26 5.72
N ALA A 224 -13.91 14.52 6.26
CA ALA A 224 -14.07 15.72 7.07
C ALA A 224 -13.08 15.63 8.24
N PRO A 225 -12.43 16.75 8.63
CA PRO A 225 -11.58 16.72 9.82
C PRO A 225 -12.43 16.17 10.98
N SER A 226 -11.94 15.10 11.63
CA SER A 226 -12.60 14.60 12.83
C SER A 226 -12.71 15.78 13.79
N SER A 227 -13.94 16.22 14.06
CA SER A 227 -14.19 17.15 15.15
C SER A 227 -13.75 16.46 16.44
N VAL A 228 -12.51 16.73 16.85
CA VAL A 228 -12.11 16.47 18.23
C VAL A 228 -12.95 17.44 19.03
N GLU A 229 -14.08 16.98 19.57
CA GLU A 229 -14.76 17.69 20.64
C GLU A 229 -13.73 17.86 21.75
N ALA A 230 -13.32 19.11 21.91
CA ALA A 230 -12.57 19.53 23.07
C ALA A 230 -13.50 19.38 24.29
N ALA A 231 -13.25 18.36 25.09
CA ALA A 231 -13.83 18.17 26.41
C ALA A 231 -12.89 18.73 27.46
#